data_3de5833a01c74d44dc89625e4cc2d738
#
_entry.id   3de5833a01c74d44dc89625e4cc2d738
#
_cell.length_a   1.000
_cell.length_b   1.000
_cell.length_c   1.000
_cell.angle_alpha   90.00
_cell.angle_beta   90.00
_cell.angle_gamma   90.00
#
_symmetry.space_group_name_H-M   'P 1'
#
loop_
_entity.id
_entity.type
_entity.pdbx_description
1 polymer ?
#
loop_
_entity_poly.entity_id
_entity_poly.type
_entity_poly.pdbx_seq_one_letter_code
_entity_poly.pdbx_strand_id
1 'polypeptide(L)'
;MAFPEDVLTKDEHVVLHLHPHWKALIRPIVVLVLAIAAVVVGVLLLPESSGGSIALAVIGAIALVAVLWLGLWPFLVWRTTHYLFTNERVLLQQGVFSRDRRDLPLTRINDHSMNQHFFERLLGCGTLTIESAGERGQSVLADVPGVGRVQTTLYELVEAQHDKHSLGDGEMRDILADMREGKPLRDTTT
;
A
#
# COMPACT_ATOMS: atom_id res chain seq x y z
N MET A 1 9.33 4.38 11.30
CA MET A 1 10.46 3.42 11.26
C MET A 1 10.96 3.44 9.83
N ALA A 2 12.26 3.61 9.62
CA ALA A 2 12.82 3.55 8.27
C ALA A 2 12.62 2.13 7.71
N PHE A 3 12.33 2.02 6.44
CA PHE A 3 12.30 0.74 5.74
C PHE A 3 13.72 0.16 5.76
N PRO A 4 13.93 -1.12 6.12
CA PRO A 4 15.26 -1.70 6.15
C PRO A 4 15.83 -1.70 4.72
N GLU A 5 16.93 -0.99 4.52
CA GLU A 5 17.65 -0.92 3.23
C GLU A 5 18.23 -2.29 2.81
N ASP A 6 18.32 -3.22 3.76
CA ASP A 6 18.81 -4.59 3.55
C ASP A 6 17.97 -5.44 2.57
N VAL A 7 16.85 -4.90 2.07
CA VAL A 7 15.91 -5.63 1.20
C VAL A 7 16.13 -5.32 -0.28
N LEU A 8 16.90 -4.27 -0.58
CA LEU A 8 17.15 -3.83 -1.94
C LEU A 8 18.31 -4.63 -2.57
N THR A 9 18.17 -4.96 -3.85
CA THR A 9 19.23 -5.56 -4.66
C THR A 9 20.31 -4.49 -4.95
N LYS A 10 21.53 -4.89 -5.34
CA LYS A 10 22.67 -3.96 -5.53
C LYS A 10 22.40 -2.79 -6.48
N ASP A 11 21.55 -3.00 -7.50
CA ASP A 11 21.20 -2.01 -8.52
C ASP A 11 19.79 -1.44 -8.33
N GLU A 12 19.10 -1.84 -7.24
CA GLU A 12 17.75 -1.42 -6.92
C GLU A 12 17.77 -0.13 -6.11
N HIS A 13 17.03 0.88 -6.56
CA HIS A 13 16.86 2.14 -5.83
C HIS A 13 15.38 2.49 -5.65
N VAL A 14 15.10 3.14 -4.53
CA VAL A 14 13.76 3.59 -4.20
C VAL A 14 13.44 4.83 -5.02
N VAL A 15 12.38 4.76 -5.82
CA VAL A 15 11.85 5.89 -6.59
C VAL A 15 10.81 6.65 -5.78
N LEU A 16 9.92 5.91 -5.10
CA LEU A 16 8.84 6.52 -4.34
C LEU A 16 8.52 5.69 -3.09
N HIS A 17 8.47 6.35 -1.93
CA HIS A 17 8.03 5.75 -0.67
C HIS A 17 6.79 6.47 -0.16
N LEU A 18 5.69 5.76 -0.01
CA LEU A 18 4.40 6.29 0.36
C LEU A 18 3.86 5.64 1.62
N HIS A 19 3.10 6.44 2.35
CA HIS A 19 2.26 6.04 3.46
C HIS A 19 0.79 6.25 3.07
N PRO A 20 -0.14 5.38 3.51
CA PRO A 20 -1.55 5.63 3.26
C PRO A 20 -1.99 6.99 3.81
N HIS A 21 -2.87 7.65 3.07
CA HIS A 21 -3.34 9.00 3.41
C HIS A 21 -4.06 9.01 4.76
N TRP A 22 -3.96 10.12 5.51
CA TRP A 22 -4.61 10.31 6.81
C TRP A 22 -6.13 10.11 6.79
N LYS A 23 -6.77 10.16 5.62
CA LYS A 23 -8.19 9.82 5.43
C LYS A 23 -8.56 8.48 6.07
N ALA A 24 -7.68 7.50 6.04
CA ALA A 24 -7.87 6.21 6.70
C ALA A 24 -8.17 6.33 8.20
N LEU A 25 -7.72 7.43 8.84
CA LEU A 25 -7.95 7.72 10.25
C LEU A 25 -9.32 8.33 10.55
N ILE A 26 -10.06 8.80 9.55
CA ILE A 26 -11.41 9.39 9.77
C ILE A 26 -12.32 8.37 10.46
N ARG A 27 -12.32 7.13 9.99
CA ARG A 27 -13.16 6.08 10.56
C ARG A 27 -12.84 5.79 12.05
N PRO A 28 -11.58 5.55 12.46
CA PRO A 28 -11.25 5.38 13.88
C PRO A 28 -11.53 6.62 14.72
N ILE A 29 -11.34 7.83 14.19
CA ILE A 29 -11.66 9.07 14.92
C ILE A 29 -13.17 9.19 15.15
N VAL A 30 -14.00 8.91 14.16
CA VAL A 30 -15.47 8.90 14.29
C VAL A 30 -15.91 7.89 15.36
N VAL A 31 -15.36 6.69 15.36
CA VAL A 31 -15.65 5.69 16.39
C VAL A 31 -15.29 6.18 17.78
N LEU A 32 -14.12 6.80 17.94
CA LEU A 32 -13.70 7.37 19.22
C LEU A 32 -14.67 8.46 19.71
N VAL A 33 -15.04 9.38 18.83
CA VAL A 33 -15.98 10.47 19.17
C VAL A 33 -17.34 9.91 19.56
N LEU A 34 -17.87 8.94 18.81
CA LEU A 34 -19.15 8.30 19.13
C LEU A 34 -19.11 7.53 20.45
N ALA A 35 -18.00 6.84 20.74
CA ALA A 35 -17.81 6.14 22.00
C ALA A 35 -17.80 7.11 23.20
N ILE A 36 -17.06 8.21 23.08
CA ILE A 36 -17.05 9.27 24.11
C ILE A 36 -18.45 9.87 24.28
N ALA A 37 -19.13 10.21 23.18
CA ALA A 37 -20.47 10.75 23.23
C ALA A 37 -21.46 9.80 23.90
N ALA A 38 -21.41 8.51 23.60
CA ALA A 38 -22.27 7.50 24.23
C ALA A 38 -22.06 7.42 25.75
N VAL A 39 -20.82 7.45 26.20
CA VAL A 39 -20.50 7.44 27.64
C VAL A 39 -20.98 8.73 28.31
N VAL A 40 -20.74 9.90 27.71
CA VAL A 40 -21.18 11.21 28.25
C VAL A 40 -22.69 11.25 28.35
N VAL A 41 -23.41 10.86 27.31
CA VAL A 41 -24.88 10.80 27.31
C VAL A 41 -25.37 9.83 28.38
N GLY A 42 -24.71 8.68 28.54
CA GLY A 42 -25.02 7.71 29.60
C GLY A 42 -24.88 8.34 30.99
N VAL A 43 -23.80 9.07 31.25
CA VAL A 43 -23.59 9.78 32.55
C VAL A 43 -24.67 10.81 32.81
N LEU A 44 -25.09 11.57 31.77
CA LEU A 44 -26.06 12.66 31.92
C LEU A 44 -27.51 12.19 32.06
N LEU A 45 -27.88 11.07 31.43
CA LEU A 45 -29.28 10.63 31.35
C LEU A 45 -29.63 9.48 32.30
N LEU A 46 -28.65 8.69 32.76
CA LEU A 46 -28.92 7.57 33.65
C LEU A 46 -29.04 8.04 35.09
N PRO A 47 -30.05 7.53 35.86
CA PRO A 47 -30.23 7.90 37.24
C PRO A 47 -29.10 7.31 38.12
N GLU A 48 -28.79 7.98 39.23
CA GLU A 48 -27.85 7.50 40.26
C GLU A 48 -28.48 6.37 41.09
N SER A 49 -28.70 5.23 40.46
CA SER A 49 -29.24 4.02 41.07
C SER A 49 -28.36 2.82 40.75
N SER A 50 -28.51 1.73 41.47
CA SER A 50 -27.76 0.49 41.17
C SER A 50 -28.01 -0.01 39.74
N GLY A 51 -29.21 0.19 39.18
CA GLY A 51 -29.51 -0.12 37.77
C GLY A 51 -28.80 0.81 36.78
N GLY A 52 -28.76 2.12 37.11
CA GLY A 52 -28.08 3.12 36.28
C GLY A 52 -26.55 2.91 36.22
N SER A 53 -25.94 2.57 37.34
CA SER A 53 -24.51 2.28 37.40
C SER A 53 -24.13 1.01 36.59
N ILE A 54 -24.95 -0.02 36.63
CA ILE A 54 -24.77 -1.23 35.82
C ILE A 54 -24.92 -0.89 34.33
N ALA A 55 -25.94 -0.14 33.95
CA ALA A 55 -26.16 0.28 32.56
C ALA A 55 -24.97 1.11 32.05
N LEU A 56 -24.46 2.06 32.85
CA LEU A 56 -23.28 2.87 32.50
C LEU A 56 -22.01 2.00 32.34
N ALA A 57 -21.81 1.01 33.21
CA ALA A 57 -20.70 0.07 33.09
C ALA A 57 -20.77 -0.75 31.80
N VAL A 58 -21.97 -1.19 31.40
CA VAL A 58 -22.18 -1.91 30.14
C VAL A 58 -21.90 -1.01 28.94
N ILE A 59 -22.41 0.23 28.94
CA ILE A 59 -22.13 1.23 27.88
C ILE A 59 -20.62 1.47 27.78
N GLY A 60 -19.96 1.67 28.91
CA GLY A 60 -18.51 1.87 28.96
C GLY A 60 -17.72 0.67 28.43
N ALA A 61 -18.13 -0.56 28.77
CA ALA A 61 -17.49 -1.77 28.27
C ALA A 61 -17.66 -1.92 26.74
N ILE A 62 -18.86 -1.67 26.22
CA ILE A 62 -19.13 -1.72 24.78
C ILE A 62 -18.32 -0.63 24.05
N ALA A 63 -18.29 0.60 24.59
CA ALA A 63 -17.52 1.71 24.03
C ALA A 63 -16.02 1.37 24.01
N LEU A 64 -15.47 0.79 25.08
CA LEU A 64 -14.08 0.37 25.16
C LEU A 64 -13.75 -0.68 24.09
N VAL A 65 -14.56 -1.73 23.96
CA VAL A 65 -14.39 -2.76 22.93
C VAL A 65 -14.46 -2.16 21.53
N ALA A 66 -15.40 -1.25 21.28
CA ALA A 66 -15.53 -0.57 20.01
C ALA A 66 -14.28 0.27 19.68
N VAL A 67 -13.75 1.02 20.65
CA VAL A 67 -12.53 1.82 20.47
C VAL A 67 -11.30 0.93 20.22
N LEU A 68 -11.15 -0.17 20.94
CA LEU A 68 -10.05 -1.09 20.75
C LEU A 68 -10.10 -1.78 19.38
N TRP A 69 -11.26 -2.23 18.95
CA TRP A 69 -11.41 -3.01 17.73
C TRP A 69 -11.58 -2.15 16.46
N LEU A 70 -12.41 -1.13 16.51
CA LEU A 70 -12.75 -0.29 15.36
C LEU A 70 -11.93 1.01 15.30
N GLY A 71 -11.29 1.40 16.42
CA GLY A 71 -10.44 2.57 16.53
C GLY A 71 -8.96 2.23 16.49
N LEU A 72 -8.47 1.57 17.54
CA LEU A 72 -7.04 1.31 17.73
C LEU A 72 -6.50 0.34 16.67
N TRP A 73 -7.22 -0.72 16.33
CA TRP A 73 -6.75 -1.70 15.36
C TRP A 73 -6.51 -1.10 13.96
N PRO A 74 -7.46 -0.38 13.31
CA PRO A 74 -7.21 0.27 12.04
C PRO A 74 -6.11 1.34 12.09
N PHE A 75 -5.98 2.04 13.22
CA PHE A 75 -4.88 2.98 13.43
C PHE A 75 -3.51 2.28 13.39
N LEU A 76 -3.36 1.14 14.07
CA LEU A 76 -2.12 0.36 14.05
C LEU A 76 -1.81 -0.16 12.63
N VAL A 77 -2.81 -0.67 11.93
CA VAL A 77 -2.65 -1.12 10.53
C VAL A 77 -2.21 0.03 9.63
N TRP A 78 -2.86 1.20 9.73
CA TRP A 78 -2.47 2.39 8.98
C TRP A 78 -1.01 2.77 9.25
N ARG A 79 -0.58 2.77 10.51
CA ARG A 79 0.78 3.14 10.90
C ARG A 79 1.85 2.17 10.39
N THR A 80 1.50 0.91 10.17
CA THR A 80 2.43 -0.14 9.73
C THR A 80 2.37 -0.44 8.24
N THR A 81 1.48 0.24 7.50
CA THR A 81 1.35 0.06 6.06
C THR A 81 2.30 1.01 5.33
N HIS A 82 3.11 0.45 4.44
CA HIS A 82 4.05 1.18 3.59
C HIS A 82 3.95 0.68 2.14
N TYR A 83 3.99 1.61 1.20
CA TYR A 83 4.05 1.35 -0.23
C TYR A 83 5.38 1.86 -0.76
N LEU A 84 6.17 0.99 -1.34
CA LEU A 84 7.48 1.31 -1.86
C LEU A 84 7.53 0.97 -3.35
N PHE A 85 7.90 1.94 -4.17
CA PHE A 85 8.11 1.77 -5.61
C PHE A 85 9.60 1.87 -5.87
N THR A 86 10.16 0.82 -6.46
CA THR A 86 11.56 0.79 -6.89
C THR A 86 11.63 0.74 -8.41
N ASN A 87 12.84 0.82 -8.94
CA ASN A 87 13.08 0.65 -10.37
C ASN A 87 12.86 -0.79 -10.88
N GLU A 88 12.65 -1.79 -10.00
CA GLU A 88 12.49 -3.21 -10.38
C GLU A 88 11.15 -3.81 -9.96
N ARG A 89 10.58 -3.34 -8.82
CA ARG A 89 9.35 -3.92 -8.24
C ARG A 89 8.59 -2.91 -7.39
N VAL A 90 7.31 -3.24 -7.14
CA VAL A 90 6.48 -2.58 -6.15
C VAL A 90 6.42 -3.46 -4.91
N LEU A 91 6.81 -2.89 -3.77
CA LEU A 91 6.80 -3.55 -2.46
C LEU A 91 5.64 -3.01 -1.64
N LEU A 92 4.71 -3.90 -1.28
CA LEU A 92 3.65 -3.60 -0.35
C LEU A 92 3.97 -4.26 0.99
N GLN A 93 4.10 -3.48 2.02
CA GLN A 93 4.29 -3.99 3.37
C GLN A 93 3.15 -3.52 4.25
N GLN A 94 2.48 -4.47 4.89
CA GLN A 94 1.45 -4.19 5.88
C GLN A 94 1.49 -5.26 6.99
N GLY A 95 0.95 -4.91 8.15
CA GLY A 95 0.76 -5.84 9.26
C GLY A 95 1.31 -5.33 10.59
N VAL A 96 0.56 -5.58 11.65
CA VAL A 96 0.86 -5.16 13.02
C VAL A 96 1.70 -6.21 13.75
N PHE A 97 1.25 -7.46 13.75
CA PHE A 97 1.94 -8.59 14.43
C PHE A 97 2.71 -9.48 13.46
N SER A 98 2.21 -9.62 12.24
CA SER A 98 2.89 -10.34 11.16
C SER A 98 3.22 -9.35 10.05
N ARG A 99 4.44 -9.40 9.54
CA ARG A 99 4.83 -8.60 8.38
C ARG A 99 4.41 -9.37 7.12
N ASP A 100 3.30 -8.96 6.53
CA ASP A 100 2.94 -9.41 5.19
C ASP A 100 3.60 -8.47 4.19
N ARG A 101 4.55 -9.01 3.44
CA ARG A 101 5.23 -8.31 2.36
C ARG A 101 4.83 -8.96 1.04
N ARG A 102 4.42 -8.13 0.11
CA ARG A 102 4.13 -8.56 -1.24
C ARG A 102 5.04 -7.81 -2.20
N ASP A 103 5.78 -8.57 -2.96
CA ASP A 103 6.70 -8.07 -3.98
C ASP A 103 6.04 -8.29 -5.35
N LEU A 104 5.89 -7.22 -6.11
CA LEU A 104 5.29 -7.20 -7.45
C LEU A 104 6.35 -6.73 -8.43
N PRO A 105 7.06 -7.64 -9.14
CA PRO A 105 8.01 -7.26 -10.17
C PRO A 105 7.31 -6.44 -11.28
N LEU A 106 7.91 -5.35 -11.71
CA LEU A 106 7.35 -4.46 -12.74
C LEU A 106 7.12 -5.21 -14.06
N THR A 107 7.96 -6.21 -14.38
CA THR A 107 7.82 -7.07 -15.56
C THR A 107 6.57 -7.95 -15.56
N ARG A 108 5.91 -8.14 -14.40
CA ARG A 108 4.69 -8.94 -14.25
C ARG A 108 3.43 -8.11 -14.09
N ILE A 109 3.53 -6.80 -14.15
CA ILE A 109 2.36 -5.91 -14.11
C ILE A 109 1.73 -5.90 -15.50
N ASN A 110 0.49 -6.39 -15.57
CA ASN A 110 -0.28 -6.43 -16.82
C ASN A 110 -1.13 -5.19 -17.00
N ASP A 111 -1.76 -4.72 -15.92
CA ASP A 111 -2.65 -3.56 -15.94
C ASP A 111 -2.65 -2.86 -14.58
N HIS A 112 -2.99 -1.60 -14.59
CA HIS A 112 -3.18 -0.81 -13.38
C HIS A 112 -4.34 0.16 -13.56
N SER A 113 -5.24 0.17 -12.59
CA SER A 113 -6.40 1.04 -12.60
C SER A 113 -6.41 1.94 -11.37
N MET A 114 -6.88 3.16 -11.55
CA MET A 114 -7.08 4.14 -10.49
C MET A 114 -8.57 4.34 -10.26
N ASN A 115 -8.99 4.25 -9.01
CA ASN A 115 -10.32 4.63 -8.57
C ASN A 115 -10.24 5.78 -7.57
N GLN A 116 -11.06 6.81 -7.79
CA GLN A 116 -11.06 7.99 -6.97
C GLN A 116 -12.50 8.47 -6.78
N HIS A 117 -13.04 8.34 -5.58
CA HIS A 117 -14.35 8.84 -5.24
C HIS A 117 -14.33 10.38 -5.09
N PHE A 118 -15.48 11.02 -5.11
CA PHE A 118 -15.59 12.48 -5.04
C PHE A 118 -14.83 13.08 -3.85
N PHE A 119 -15.02 12.54 -2.65
CA PHE A 119 -14.30 13.00 -1.45
C PHE A 119 -12.80 12.71 -1.49
N GLU A 120 -12.39 11.62 -2.11
CA GLU A 120 -10.98 11.25 -2.30
C GLU A 120 -10.29 12.23 -3.24
N ARG A 121 -11.00 12.65 -4.29
CA ARG A 121 -10.51 13.65 -5.23
C ARG A 121 -10.29 15.00 -4.53
N LEU A 122 -11.20 15.40 -3.63
CA LEU A 122 -11.07 16.63 -2.85
C LEU A 122 -9.87 16.57 -1.89
N LEU A 123 -9.61 15.40 -1.31
CA LEU A 123 -8.49 15.15 -0.39
C LEU A 123 -7.16 14.84 -1.09
N GLY A 124 -7.18 14.70 -2.42
CA GLY A 124 -5.99 14.38 -3.21
C GLY A 124 -5.47 12.95 -3.00
N CYS A 125 -6.34 12.01 -2.64
CA CYS A 125 -5.99 10.60 -2.46
C CYS A 125 -6.89 9.69 -3.33
N GLY A 126 -6.59 8.39 -3.39
CA GLY A 126 -7.39 7.42 -4.12
C GLY A 126 -6.89 6.00 -3.92
N THR A 127 -7.50 5.07 -4.62
CA THR A 127 -7.14 3.65 -4.62
C THR A 127 -6.47 3.31 -5.94
N LEU A 128 -5.26 2.75 -5.88
CA LEU A 128 -4.55 2.21 -7.03
C LEU A 128 -4.62 0.70 -6.97
N THR A 129 -5.12 0.10 -8.04
CA THR A 129 -5.20 -1.35 -8.20
C THR A 129 -4.20 -1.78 -9.25
N ILE A 130 -3.36 -2.75 -8.92
CA ILE A 130 -2.32 -3.31 -9.81
C ILE A 130 -2.68 -4.76 -10.08
N GLU A 131 -2.78 -5.13 -11.35
CA GLU A 131 -3.01 -6.50 -11.79
C GLU A 131 -1.68 -7.12 -12.23
N SER A 132 -1.35 -8.26 -11.67
CA SER A 132 -0.10 -8.99 -11.95
C SER A 132 -0.41 -10.41 -12.40
N ALA A 133 0.40 -10.93 -13.32
CA ALA A 133 0.37 -12.31 -13.78
C ALA A 133 0.87 -13.30 -12.72
N GLY A 134 0.24 -13.35 -11.55
CA GLY A 134 0.60 -14.24 -10.44
C GLY A 134 -0.62 -14.90 -9.80
N GLU A 135 -0.40 -15.88 -8.93
CA GLU A 135 -1.48 -16.64 -8.25
C GLU A 135 -2.48 -15.75 -7.48
N ARG A 136 -2.09 -14.56 -7.07
CA ARG A 136 -2.94 -13.60 -6.34
C ARG A 136 -3.44 -12.44 -7.21
N GLY A 137 -3.25 -12.49 -8.51
CA GLY A 137 -3.79 -11.66 -9.59
C GLY A 137 -3.83 -10.14 -9.36
N GLN A 138 -4.46 -9.69 -8.27
CA GLN A 138 -4.75 -8.27 -8.02
C GLN A 138 -4.19 -7.80 -6.68
N SER A 139 -3.59 -6.61 -6.68
CA SER A 139 -3.12 -5.93 -5.47
C SER A 139 -3.71 -4.54 -5.37
N VAL A 140 -4.34 -4.24 -4.23
CA VAL A 140 -5.03 -2.97 -3.99
C VAL A 140 -4.24 -2.13 -3.00
N LEU A 141 -3.81 -0.95 -3.45
CA LEU A 141 -3.19 0.07 -2.63
C LEU A 141 -4.27 1.10 -2.28
N ALA A 142 -4.77 1.02 -1.04
CA ALA A 142 -5.81 1.93 -0.57
C ALA A 142 -5.23 3.24 -0.05
N ASP A 143 -6.02 4.31 -0.17
CA ASP A 143 -5.72 5.64 0.38
C ASP A 143 -4.34 6.18 -0.05
N VAL A 144 -3.97 5.98 -1.32
CA VAL A 144 -2.70 6.47 -1.88
C VAL A 144 -2.76 8.00 -2.03
N PRO A 145 -1.83 8.76 -1.41
CA PRO A 145 -1.78 10.20 -1.58
C PRO A 145 -1.28 10.55 -2.99
N GLY A 146 -1.91 11.55 -3.63
CA GLY A 146 -1.51 11.98 -4.98
C GLY A 146 -1.60 10.87 -6.02
N VAL A 147 -2.61 10.01 -5.93
CA VAL A 147 -2.74 8.75 -6.71
C VAL A 147 -2.50 8.92 -8.21
N GLY A 148 -2.89 10.05 -8.82
CA GLY A 148 -2.64 10.31 -10.23
C GLY A 148 -1.15 10.40 -10.56
N ARG A 149 -0.34 11.08 -9.73
CA ARG A 149 1.12 11.15 -9.90
C ARG A 149 1.76 9.78 -9.70
N VAL A 150 1.29 9.03 -8.70
CA VAL A 150 1.78 7.68 -8.42
C VAL A 150 1.49 6.74 -9.60
N GLN A 151 0.32 6.85 -10.20
CA GLN A 151 -0.04 6.09 -11.41
C GLN A 151 0.88 6.43 -12.59
N THR A 152 1.15 7.72 -12.83
CA THR A 152 2.09 8.15 -13.88
C THR A 152 3.49 7.60 -13.64
N THR A 153 4.01 7.73 -12.41
CA THR A 153 5.32 7.18 -12.05
C THR A 153 5.37 5.66 -12.23
N LEU A 154 4.31 4.94 -11.85
CA LEU A 154 4.25 3.48 -12.06
C LEU A 154 4.30 3.14 -13.55
N TYR A 155 3.57 3.89 -14.39
CA TYR A 155 3.60 3.69 -15.84
C TYR A 155 5.00 3.88 -16.41
N GLU A 156 5.68 4.99 -16.04
CA GLU A 156 7.05 5.27 -16.46
C GLU A 156 8.03 4.17 -16.05
N LEU A 157 7.88 3.64 -14.82
CA LEU A 157 8.73 2.55 -14.32
C LEU A 157 8.50 1.23 -15.09
N VAL A 158 7.25 0.89 -15.38
CA VAL A 158 6.90 -0.31 -16.16
C VAL A 158 7.43 -0.20 -17.57
N GLU A 159 7.26 0.95 -18.22
CA GLU A 159 7.78 1.21 -19.58
C GLU A 159 9.29 1.11 -19.63
N ALA A 160 10.00 1.78 -18.70
CA ALA A 160 11.46 1.72 -18.61
C ALA A 160 12.00 0.30 -18.40
N GLN A 161 11.27 -0.54 -17.66
CA GLN A 161 11.63 -1.95 -17.46
C GLN A 161 11.39 -2.80 -18.73
N HIS A 162 10.31 -2.54 -19.46
CA HIS A 162 10.05 -3.20 -20.73
C HIS A 162 11.11 -2.87 -21.78
N ASP A 163 11.54 -1.61 -21.86
CA ASP A 163 12.59 -1.17 -22.78
C ASP A 163 13.93 -1.84 -22.47
N LYS A 164 14.33 -1.90 -21.20
CA LYS A 164 15.54 -2.62 -20.78
C LYS A 164 15.49 -4.10 -21.18
N HIS A 165 14.35 -4.74 -21.01
CA HIS A 165 14.19 -6.16 -21.33
C HIS A 165 14.25 -6.40 -22.84
N SER A 166 13.62 -5.54 -23.62
CA SER A 166 13.64 -5.62 -25.09
C SER A 166 15.02 -5.40 -25.70
N LEU A 167 15.82 -4.49 -25.13
CA LEU A 167 17.21 -4.26 -25.56
C LEU A 167 18.09 -5.47 -25.24
N GLY A 168 17.97 -6.06 -24.03
CA GLY A 168 18.70 -7.27 -23.66
C GLY A 168 18.34 -8.48 -24.53
N ASP A 169 17.07 -8.64 -24.87
CA ASP A 169 16.62 -9.71 -25.79
C ASP A 169 17.12 -9.51 -27.23
N GLY A 170 17.22 -8.26 -27.68
CA GLY A 170 17.79 -7.90 -28.99
C GLY A 170 19.26 -8.26 -29.06
N GLU A 171 20.06 -7.83 -28.06
CA GLU A 171 21.49 -8.12 -27.98
C GLU A 171 21.76 -9.63 -27.89
N MET A 172 20.95 -10.36 -27.10
CA MET A 172 21.06 -11.82 -27.01
C MET A 172 20.76 -12.52 -28.34
N ARG A 173 19.76 -12.05 -29.09
CA ARG A 173 19.45 -12.59 -30.42
C ARG A 173 20.58 -12.35 -31.41
N ASP A 174 21.20 -11.16 -31.39
CA ASP A 174 22.33 -10.82 -32.26
C ASP A 174 23.56 -11.68 -31.93
N ILE A 175 23.87 -11.87 -30.64
CA ILE A 175 24.94 -12.78 -30.19
C ILE A 175 24.68 -14.22 -30.67
N LEU A 176 23.46 -14.73 -30.52
CA LEU A 176 23.10 -16.07 -30.96
C LEU A 176 23.15 -16.22 -32.49
N ALA A 177 22.81 -15.17 -33.24
CA ALA A 177 22.93 -15.16 -34.69
C ALA A 177 24.40 -15.19 -35.15
N ASP A 178 25.26 -14.37 -34.54
CA ASP A 178 26.69 -14.33 -34.82
C ASP A 178 27.38 -15.67 -34.47
N MET A 179 27.00 -16.31 -33.36
CA MET A 179 27.46 -17.63 -32.99
C MET A 179 27.05 -18.72 -34.00
N ARG A 180 25.83 -18.61 -34.55
CA ARG A 180 25.30 -19.56 -35.55
C ARG A 180 25.98 -19.39 -36.91
N GLU A 181 26.43 -18.21 -37.24
CA GLU A 181 27.16 -17.86 -38.45
C GLU A 181 28.68 -18.06 -38.32
N GLY A 182 29.18 -18.43 -37.12
CA GLY A 182 30.60 -18.66 -36.85
C GLY A 182 31.45 -17.37 -36.85
N LYS A 183 30.82 -16.23 -36.68
CA LYS A 183 31.50 -14.94 -36.53
C LYS A 183 32.11 -14.79 -35.13
N PRO A 184 33.32 -14.22 -34.99
CA PRO A 184 33.86 -13.90 -33.67
C PRO A 184 32.98 -12.86 -33.00
N LEU A 185 32.71 -13.09 -31.68
CA LEU A 185 31.93 -12.16 -30.84
C LEU A 185 32.54 -10.76 -30.92
N ARG A 186 31.75 -9.74 -31.22
CA ARG A 186 32.18 -8.33 -31.16
C ARG A 186 32.50 -8.00 -29.71
N ASP A 187 33.77 -7.63 -29.47
CA ASP A 187 34.19 -7.08 -28.17
C ASP A 187 33.43 -5.78 -27.93
N THR A 188 32.44 -5.80 -26.99
CA THR A 188 31.71 -4.62 -26.50
C THR A 188 32.47 -3.91 -25.39
N THR A 189 33.78 -3.67 -25.57
CA THR A 189 34.60 -2.83 -24.69
C THR A 189 35.05 -1.58 -25.44
N THR A 190 34.20 -0.54 -25.39
CA THR A 190 34.62 0.86 -25.53
C THR A 190 33.73 1.75 -24.65
#